data_a96fca3b596466171836f2081f6b85f9
#
_entry.id   a96fca3b596466171836f2081f6b85f9
#
_cell.length_a   1.000
_cell.length_b   1.000
_cell.length_c   1.000
_cell.angle_alpha   90.00
_cell.angle_beta   90.00
_cell.angle_gamma   90.00
#
_symmetry.space_group_name_H-M   'P 1'
#
loop_
_entity.id
_entity.type
_entity.pdbx_description
1 polymer ?
#
loop_
_entity_poly.entity_id
_entity_poly.type
_entity_poly.pdbx_seq_one_letter_code
_entity_poly.pdbx_strand_id
1 'polypeptide(L)'
;KTAAVVIKELMKIGVMASVSENIDFDTASLVAMELGATVEKEVVVTIEERLFDESADREEDLVERAPVVVVMGHVDHGKTSLLDAIRNTNVASGEAGGITQHIGAYRVKVNGKEITFLDTPGHAAFTSMRARGAQVTDIAILVVAADDGIMPQTIEAINHAKAAGVPIIVAVNKMDKEGANPDRIMQQLTEYELVPEEWGGSTIVCKISAVKGEGIDNLLEMILLTAEMQELKANPNRRAKGTVIEAKLDRGRGPDAT
;
A
#
# COMPACT_ATOMS: atom_id res chain seq x y z
N LYS A 1 8.64 40.88 -31.99
CA LYS A 1 8.30 40.57 -33.41
C LYS A 1 6.79 40.33 -33.49
N THR A 2 6.16 40.51 -34.64
CA THR A 2 4.71 40.36 -34.85
C THR A 2 4.34 38.90 -35.12
N ALA A 3 3.10 38.48 -34.83
CA ALA A 3 2.60 37.13 -35.11
C ALA A 3 2.77 36.75 -36.60
N ALA A 4 2.58 37.72 -37.51
CA ALA A 4 2.76 37.51 -38.94
C ALA A 4 4.19 37.06 -39.33
N VAL A 5 5.21 37.54 -38.64
CA VAL A 5 6.61 37.13 -38.87
C VAL A 5 6.84 35.72 -38.40
N VAL A 6 6.28 35.33 -37.23
CA VAL A 6 6.37 34.00 -36.69
C VAL A 6 5.67 32.96 -37.59
N ILE A 7 4.46 33.27 -38.07
CA ILE A 7 3.71 32.43 -38.99
C ILE A 7 4.47 32.22 -40.30
N LYS A 8 5.11 33.29 -40.84
CA LYS A 8 5.93 33.19 -42.02
C LYS A 8 7.11 32.22 -41.86
N GLU A 9 7.79 32.25 -40.72
CA GLU A 9 8.88 31.30 -40.46
C GLU A 9 8.37 29.87 -40.21
N LEU A 10 7.21 29.69 -39.54
CA LEU A 10 6.54 28.40 -39.45
C LEU A 10 6.22 27.79 -40.78
N MET A 11 5.69 28.59 -41.73
CA MET A 11 5.43 28.13 -43.10
C MET A 11 6.69 27.70 -43.85
N LYS A 12 7.84 28.33 -43.61
CA LYS A 12 9.11 27.94 -44.23
C LYS A 12 9.58 26.54 -43.81
N ILE A 13 9.34 26.18 -42.57
CA ILE A 13 9.64 24.84 -42.01
C ILE A 13 8.52 23.82 -42.26
N GLY A 14 7.48 24.19 -43.02
CA GLY A 14 6.39 23.30 -43.42
C GLY A 14 5.26 23.18 -42.41
N VAL A 15 5.24 23.99 -41.36
CA VAL A 15 4.18 23.98 -40.36
C VAL A 15 3.17 25.09 -40.65
N MET A 16 1.93 24.69 -40.91
CA MET A 16 0.81 25.63 -41.11
C MET A 16 0.07 25.79 -39.77
N ALA A 17 0.30 26.92 -39.12
CA ALA A 17 -0.39 27.25 -37.87
C ALA A 17 -1.03 28.63 -37.95
N SER A 18 -2.21 28.77 -37.39
CA SER A 18 -2.92 30.05 -37.20
C SER A 18 -2.46 30.77 -35.94
N VAL A 19 -2.88 32.03 -35.78
CA VAL A 19 -2.50 32.86 -34.61
C VAL A 19 -2.94 32.26 -33.27
N SER A 20 -4.01 31.48 -33.26
CA SER A 20 -4.62 30.87 -32.06
C SER A 20 -4.28 29.40 -31.89
N GLU A 21 -3.41 28.85 -32.73
CA GLU A 21 -3.05 27.44 -32.67
C GLU A 21 -1.81 27.20 -31.82
N ASN A 22 -1.79 26.07 -31.12
CA ASN A 22 -0.66 25.68 -30.29
C ASN A 22 0.35 24.91 -31.15
N ILE A 23 1.63 25.21 -30.95
CA ILE A 23 2.74 24.49 -31.57
C ILE A 23 3.56 23.79 -30.48
N ASP A 24 4.23 22.71 -30.85
CA ASP A 24 5.11 21.99 -29.94
C ASP A 24 6.39 22.81 -29.63
N PHE A 25 7.04 22.45 -28.54
CA PHE A 25 8.22 23.17 -28.04
C PHE A 25 9.38 23.14 -29.04
N ASP A 26 9.58 22.02 -29.73
CA ASP A 26 10.71 21.84 -30.68
C ASP A 26 10.53 22.73 -31.88
N THR A 27 9.32 22.77 -32.46
CA THR A 27 8.95 23.69 -33.55
C THR A 27 9.09 25.16 -33.14
N ALA A 28 8.62 25.50 -31.91
CA ALA A 28 8.76 26.84 -31.35
C ALA A 28 10.22 27.25 -31.16
N SER A 29 11.07 26.32 -30.72
CA SER A 29 12.51 26.55 -30.53
C SER A 29 13.23 26.82 -31.87
N LEU A 30 12.92 26.03 -32.90
CA LEU A 30 13.49 26.22 -34.25
C LEU A 30 13.15 27.62 -34.81
N VAL A 31 11.88 28.02 -34.74
CA VAL A 31 11.44 29.34 -35.20
C VAL A 31 12.07 30.48 -34.39
N ALA A 32 12.19 30.30 -33.09
CA ALA A 32 12.81 31.26 -32.21
C ALA A 32 14.30 31.48 -32.54
N MET A 33 15.04 30.39 -32.79
CA MET A 33 16.45 30.44 -33.23
C MET A 33 16.62 31.20 -34.54
N GLU A 34 15.77 30.92 -35.56
CA GLU A 34 15.75 31.66 -36.84
C GLU A 34 15.47 33.16 -36.64
N LEU A 35 14.68 33.48 -35.64
CA LEU A 35 14.36 34.86 -35.30
C LEU A 35 15.40 35.54 -34.36
N GLY A 36 16.48 34.81 -34.00
CA GLY A 36 17.57 35.30 -33.14
C GLY A 36 17.18 35.37 -31.70
N ALA A 37 16.29 34.51 -31.20
CA ALA A 37 15.91 34.39 -29.80
C ALA A 37 16.39 33.06 -29.24
N THR A 38 16.81 33.04 -27.98
CA THR A 38 17.08 31.82 -27.23
C THR A 38 15.81 31.41 -26.50
N VAL A 39 15.48 30.14 -26.53
CA VAL A 39 14.28 29.57 -25.89
C VAL A 39 14.73 28.65 -24.77
N GLU A 40 14.19 28.88 -23.59
CA GLU A 40 14.29 27.96 -22.45
C GLU A 40 12.90 27.42 -22.15
N LYS A 41 12.83 26.12 -21.87
CA LYS A 41 11.57 25.49 -21.48
C LYS A 41 11.23 25.95 -20.07
N GLU A 42 10.12 26.67 -19.93
CA GLU A 42 9.61 27.01 -18.60
C GLU A 42 9.16 25.74 -17.89
N VAL A 43 9.83 25.40 -16.82
CA VAL A 43 9.40 24.32 -15.92
C VAL A 43 8.30 24.90 -15.04
N VAL A 44 7.05 24.65 -15.42
CA VAL A 44 5.90 24.99 -14.57
C VAL A 44 5.88 23.99 -13.42
N VAL A 45 6.54 24.36 -12.32
CA VAL A 45 6.49 23.61 -11.07
C VAL A 45 5.10 23.78 -10.48
N THR A 46 4.34 22.71 -10.39
CA THR A 46 2.99 22.70 -9.80
C THR A 46 3.06 23.08 -8.32
N ILE A 47 1.92 23.50 -7.73
CA ILE A 47 1.86 23.82 -6.30
C ILE A 47 2.23 22.58 -5.49
N GLU A 48 1.82 21.40 -5.96
CA GLU A 48 2.15 20.09 -5.36
C GLU A 48 3.67 19.84 -5.38
N GLU A 49 4.34 20.03 -6.52
CA GLU A 49 5.81 19.89 -6.63
C GLU A 49 6.58 20.88 -5.76
N ARG A 50 6.02 22.08 -5.51
CA ARG A 50 6.62 23.05 -4.57
C ARG A 50 6.44 22.68 -3.10
N LEU A 51 5.36 21.96 -2.78
CA LEU A 51 5.05 21.50 -1.42
C LEU A 51 5.85 20.26 -1.05
N PHE A 52 6.12 19.38 -2.03
CA PHE A 52 6.87 18.14 -1.83
C PHE A 52 8.33 18.36 -2.29
N ASP A 53 9.24 18.28 -1.34
CA ASP A 53 10.66 18.18 -1.65
C ASP A 53 10.94 16.76 -2.15
N GLU A 54 11.18 16.60 -3.46
CA GLU A 54 11.48 15.32 -4.11
C GLU A 54 12.99 15.05 -4.20
N SER A 55 13.82 15.88 -3.57
CA SER A 55 15.26 15.62 -3.52
C SER A 55 15.52 14.28 -2.86
N ALA A 56 16.47 13.51 -3.41
CA ALA A 56 16.90 12.26 -2.82
C ALA A 56 17.53 12.52 -1.44
N ASP A 57 17.11 11.74 -0.45
CA ASP A 57 17.70 11.79 0.88
C ASP A 57 19.13 11.26 0.83
N ARG A 58 20.03 11.83 1.64
CA ARG A 58 21.39 11.29 1.79
C ARG A 58 21.35 10.03 2.64
N GLU A 59 22.18 9.05 2.31
CA GLU A 59 22.22 7.78 3.05
C GLU A 59 22.51 7.98 4.55
N GLU A 60 23.28 9.00 4.90
CA GLU A 60 23.62 9.36 6.29
C GLU A 60 22.44 9.89 7.11
N ASP A 61 21.40 10.40 6.45
CA ASP A 61 20.18 10.92 7.08
C ASP A 61 19.08 9.85 7.23
N LEU A 62 19.30 8.64 6.69
CA LEU A 62 18.34 7.55 6.71
C LEU A 62 18.48 6.72 7.99
N VAL A 63 17.37 6.52 8.70
CA VAL A 63 17.27 5.63 9.86
C VAL A 63 16.24 4.52 9.61
N GLU A 64 16.39 3.38 10.28
CA GLU A 64 15.39 2.31 10.23
C GLU A 64 14.03 2.83 10.70
N ARG A 65 12.97 2.45 9.99
CA ARG A 65 11.60 2.76 10.36
C ARG A 65 10.77 1.52 10.63
N ALA A 66 9.74 1.68 11.44
CA ALA A 66 8.76 0.64 11.68
C ALA A 66 8.08 0.21 10.37
N PRO A 67 7.89 -1.11 10.13
CA PRO A 67 7.12 -1.61 9.02
C PRO A 67 5.63 -1.25 9.19
N VAL A 68 4.99 -0.97 8.06
CA VAL A 68 3.54 -0.81 7.96
C VAL A 68 2.96 -2.08 7.35
N VAL A 69 2.07 -2.74 8.09
CA VAL A 69 1.55 -4.07 7.77
C VAL A 69 0.04 -3.99 7.60
N VAL A 70 -0.47 -4.43 6.45
CA VAL A 70 -1.92 -4.53 6.24
C VAL A 70 -2.41 -5.94 6.55
N VAL A 71 -3.58 -6.05 7.19
CA VAL A 71 -4.24 -7.33 7.46
C VAL A 71 -5.43 -7.49 6.52
N MET A 72 -5.39 -8.54 5.70
CA MET A 72 -6.37 -8.84 4.67
C MET A 72 -6.88 -10.27 4.80
N GLY A 73 -7.97 -10.56 4.13
CA GLY A 73 -8.56 -11.90 4.07
C GLY A 73 -10.08 -11.84 4.09
N HIS A 74 -10.71 -13.01 4.02
CA HIS A 74 -12.15 -13.15 3.98
C HIS A 74 -12.83 -12.71 5.28
N VAL A 75 -14.13 -12.42 5.21
CA VAL A 75 -14.99 -12.20 6.41
C VAL A 75 -14.94 -13.47 7.27
N ASP A 76 -15.03 -13.32 8.58
CA ASP A 76 -15.04 -14.42 9.56
C ASP A 76 -13.79 -15.32 9.60
N HIS A 77 -12.72 -15.00 8.87
CA HIS A 77 -11.44 -15.71 9.01
C HIS A 77 -10.64 -15.28 10.26
N GLY A 78 -11.15 -14.32 11.03
CA GLY A 78 -10.60 -13.94 12.33
C GLY A 78 -9.53 -12.85 12.26
N LYS A 79 -9.60 -11.95 11.26
CA LYS A 79 -8.70 -10.77 11.16
C LYS A 79 -8.76 -9.91 12.43
N THR A 80 -9.95 -9.46 12.81
CA THR A 80 -10.18 -8.63 14.00
C THR A 80 -9.76 -9.36 15.27
N SER A 81 -10.05 -10.66 15.38
CA SER A 81 -9.61 -11.48 16.53
C SER A 81 -8.09 -11.59 16.62
N LEU A 82 -7.39 -11.72 15.48
CA LEU A 82 -5.93 -11.71 15.43
C LEU A 82 -5.38 -10.36 15.91
N LEU A 83 -5.95 -9.26 15.43
CA LEU A 83 -5.53 -7.92 15.80
C LEU A 83 -5.81 -7.61 17.27
N ASP A 84 -6.95 -8.09 17.80
CA ASP A 84 -7.26 -7.98 19.22
C ASP A 84 -6.27 -8.76 20.09
N ALA A 85 -5.90 -9.97 19.68
CA ALA A 85 -4.89 -10.78 20.36
C ALA A 85 -3.51 -10.10 20.35
N ILE A 86 -3.10 -9.49 19.24
CA ILE A 86 -1.85 -8.73 19.13
C ILE A 86 -1.87 -7.49 20.03
N ARG A 87 -3.02 -6.81 20.16
CA ARG A 87 -3.18 -5.61 21.00
C ARG A 87 -3.38 -5.93 22.48
N ASN A 88 -3.69 -7.15 22.85
CA ASN A 88 -4.26 -7.54 24.14
C ASN A 88 -5.55 -6.75 24.45
N THR A 89 -6.44 -6.61 23.49
CA THR A 89 -7.71 -5.86 23.58
C THR A 89 -8.87 -6.73 23.14
N ASN A 90 -10.09 -6.20 23.23
CA ASN A 90 -11.31 -6.89 22.81
C ASN A 90 -12.22 -5.93 22.00
N VAL A 91 -11.70 -5.40 20.91
CA VAL A 91 -12.39 -4.43 20.04
C VAL A 91 -13.49 -5.10 19.23
N ALA A 92 -13.29 -6.35 18.81
CA ALA A 92 -14.27 -7.12 18.03
C ALA A 92 -15.66 -7.18 18.72
N SER A 93 -15.71 -7.20 20.04
CA SER A 93 -16.96 -7.21 20.79
C SER A 93 -17.70 -5.86 20.82
N GLY A 94 -17.02 -4.76 20.50
CA GLY A 94 -17.56 -3.40 20.52
C GLY A 94 -17.99 -2.87 19.14
N GLU A 95 -17.60 -3.51 18.05
CA GLU A 95 -17.98 -3.09 16.70
C GLU A 95 -19.40 -3.57 16.34
N ALA A 96 -20.14 -2.69 15.64
CA ALA A 96 -21.51 -3.02 15.20
C ALA A 96 -21.50 -4.23 14.23
N GLY A 97 -22.09 -5.34 14.68
CA GLY A 97 -22.11 -6.60 13.93
C GLY A 97 -20.82 -7.41 14.02
N GLY A 98 -19.83 -7.02 14.85
CA GLY A 98 -18.56 -7.73 15.02
C GLY A 98 -17.66 -7.68 13.79
N ILE A 99 -17.83 -6.70 12.90
CA ILE A 99 -17.09 -6.54 11.65
C ILE A 99 -16.40 -5.18 11.58
N THR A 100 -15.15 -5.17 11.14
CA THR A 100 -14.41 -3.93 10.85
C THR A 100 -15.04 -3.22 9.65
N GLN A 101 -15.43 -1.94 9.84
CA GLN A 101 -16.08 -1.11 8.82
C GLN A 101 -15.18 0.05 8.36
N HIS A 102 -14.19 0.43 9.13
CA HIS A 102 -13.25 1.51 8.86
C HIS A 102 -11.81 1.00 8.85
N ILE A 103 -10.93 1.69 8.14
CA ILE A 103 -9.50 1.37 8.20
C ILE A 103 -8.96 1.92 9.53
N GLY A 104 -8.56 1.03 10.42
CA GLY A 104 -7.90 1.36 11.68
C GLY A 104 -6.37 1.27 11.54
N ALA A 105 -5.65 2.27 12.04
CA ALA A 105 -4.20 2.23 12.14
C ALA A 105 -3.76 2.24 13.60
N TYR A 106 -2.85 1.35 13.98
CA TYR A 106 -2.32 1.30 15.34
C TYR A 106 -0.91 0.73 15.39
N ARG A 107 -0.16 1.06 16.43
CA ARG A 107 1.19 0.57 16.66
C ARG A 107 1.23 -0.44 17.79
N VAL A 108 2.05 -1.45 17.59
CA VAL A 108 2.37 -2.47 18.59
C VAL A 108 3.88 -2.55 18.74
N LYS A 109 4.34 -2.71 19.98
CA LYS A 109 5.75 -2.88 20.29
C LYS A 109 6.05 -4.35 20.57
N VAL A 110 6.93 -4.93 19.76
CA VAL A 110 7.33 -6.34 19.83
C VAL A 110 8.84 -6.42 19.91
N ASN A 111 9.38 -7.05 20.95
CA ASN A 111 10.82 -7.22 21.15
C ASN A 111 11.63 -5.90 21.04
N GLY A 112 11.03 -4.78 21.47
CA GLY A 112 11.66 -3.46 21.39
C GLY A 112 11.51 -2.74 20.04
N LYS A 113 11.03 -3.41 18.98
CA LYS A 113 10.74 -2.83 17.69
C LYS A 113 9.24 -2.51 17.55
N GLU A 114 8.91 -1.48 16.79
CA GLU A 114 7.52 -1.08 16.54
C GLU A 114 7.04 -1.66 15.21
N ILE A 115 5.77 -2.09 15.17
CA ILE A 115 5.06 -2.51 13.97
C ILE A 115 3.78 -1.68 13.88
N THR A 116 3.48 -1.10 12.74
CA THR A 116 2.22 -0.40 12.48
C THR A 116 1.29 -1.32 11.70
N PHE A 117 0.14 -1.63 12.25
CA PHE A 117 -0.89 -2.43 11.60
C PHE A 117 -1.97 -1.54 11.00
N LEU A 118 -2.41 -1.90 9.79
CA LEU A 118 -3.61 -1.36 9.15
C LEU A 118 -4.66 -2.47 9.08
N ASP A 119 -5.78 -2.27 9.77
CA ASP A 119 -6.92 -3.17 9.69
C ASP A 119 -7.81 -2.77 8.51
N THR A 120 -8.20 -3.75 7.68
CA THR A 120 -9.05 -3.51 6.52
C THR A 120 -10.34 -4.31 6.60
N PRO A 121 -11.50 -3.71 6.19
CA PRO A 121 -12.76 -4.41 6.12
C PRO A 121 -12.69 -5.63 5.20
N GLY A 122 -13.20 -6.79 5.64
CA GLY A 122 -13.22 -8.03 4.87
C GLY A 122 -14.32 -8.12 3.80
N HIS A 123 -15.38 -7.29 3.88
CA HIS A 123 -16.55 -7.37 2.99
C HIS A 123 -16.22 -6.96 1.55
N ALA A 124 -16.90 -7.59 0.59
CA ALA A 124 -16.75 -7.31 -0.84
C ALA A 124 -17.00 -5.84 -1.21
N ALA A 125 -17.88 -5.14 -0.48
CA ALA A 125 -18.18 -3.72 -0.70
C ALA A 125 -16.97 -2.79 -0.52
N PHE A 126 -15.87 -3.24 0.14
CA PHE A 126 -14.73 -2.42 0.51
C PHE A 126 -13.45 -2.73 -0.27
N THR A 127 -13.56 -3.22 -1.51
CA THR A 127 -12.43 -3.55 -2.40
C THR A 127 -11.44 -2.39 -2.55
N SER A 128 -11.94 -1.17 -2.74
CA SER A 128 -11.09 0.02 -2.89
C SER A 128 -10.25 0.34 -1.63
N MET A 129 -10.77 0.01 -0.44
CA MET A 129 -10.03 0.19 0.82
C MET A 129 -8.90 -0.82 0.94
N ARG A 130 -9.11 -2.09 0.54
CA ARG A 130 -8.06 -3.12 0.51
C ARG A 130 -6.97 -2.79 -0.48
N ALA A 131 -7.33 -2.38 -1.71
CA ALA A 131 -6.37 -1.94 -2.72
C ALA A 131 -5.51 -0.77 -2.23
N ARG A 132 -6.14 0.23 -1.63
CA ARG A 132 -5.46 1.41 -1.08
C ARG A 132 -4.58 1.05 0.12
N GLY A 133 -5.07 0.16 1.01
CA GLY A 133 -4.28 -0.38 2.11
C GLY A 133 -3.01 -1.06 1.62
N ALA A 134 -3.08 -1.95 0.63
CA ALA A 134 -1.91 -2.63 0.06
C ALA A 134 -0.88 -1.65 -0.54
N GLN A 135 -1.32 -0.58 -1.20
CA GLN A 135 -0.43 0.39 -1.86
C GLN A 135 0.41 1.24 -0.90
N VAL A 136 0.00 1.36 0.36
CA VAL A 136 0.67 2.21 1.36
C VAL A 136 1.40 1.40 2.43
N THR A 137 1.46 0.08 2.28
CA THR A 137 2.07 -0.83 3.24
C THR A 137 3.32 -1.51 2.70
N ASP A 138 4.14 -2.01 3.61
CA ASP A 138 5.38 -2.70 3.30
C ASP A 138 5.19 -4.22 3.24
N ILE A 139 4.24 -4.75 4.02
CA ILE A 139 3.96 -6.20 4.15
C ILE A 139 2.45 -6.41 4.21
N ALA A 140 1.95 -7.46 3.56
CA ALA A 140 0.56 -7.90 3.66
C ALA A 140 0.45 -9.21 4.43
N ILE A 141 -0.40 -9.24 5.47
CA ILE A 141 -0.79 -10.48 6.15
C ILE A 141 -2.10 -10.96 5.55
N LEU A 142 -2.08 -12.16 5.00
CA LEU A 142 -3.25 -12.83 4.46
C LEU A 142 -3.79 -13.82 5.49
N VAL A 143 -4.91 -13.49 6.12
CA VAL A 143 -5.53 -14.38 7.11
C VAL A 143 -6.49 -15.34 6.41
N VAL A 144 -6.24 -16.65 6.58
CA VAL A 144 -7.04 -17.73 6.00
C VAL A 144 -7.47 -18.66 7.13
N ALA A 145 -8.76 -18.96 7.24
CA ALA A 145 -9.24 -19.90 8.23
C ALA A 145 -8.96 -21.36 7.81
N ALA A 146 -8.38 -22.16 8.71
CA ALA A 146 -7.96 -23.53 8.45
C ALA A 146 -9.14 -24.50 8.15
N ASP A 147 -10.34 -24.15 8.60
CA ASP A 147 -11.58 -24.90 8.38
C ASP A 147 -12.27 -24.55 7.04
N ASP A 148 -12.15 -23.30 6.57
CA ASP A 148 -12.87 -22.82 5.38
C ASP A 148 -12.04 -22.91 4.09
N GLY A 149 -10.75 -22.56 4.14
CA GLY A 149 -9.87 -22.51 2.98
C GLY A 149 -9.84 -21.15 2.28
N ILE A 150 -9.36 -21.13 1.03
CA ILE A 150 -9.27 -19.91 0.22
C ILE A 150 -10.63 -19.55 -0.34
N MET A 151 -11.09 -18.35 -0.03
CA MET A 151 -12.37 -17.79 -0.40
C MET A 151 -12.21 -16.66 -1.42
N PRO A 152 -13.26 -16.22 -2.16
CA PRO A 152 -13.14 -15.21 -3.21
C PRO A 152 -12.48 -13.91 -2.76
N GLN A 153 -12.75 -13.43 -1.55
CA GLN A 153 -12.13 -12.22 -1.00
C GLN A 153 -10.66 -12.43 -0.60
N THR A 154 -10.27 -13.69 -0.32
CA THR A 154 -8.87 -14.07 -0.12
C THR A 154 -8.09 -13.96 -1.44
N ILE A 155 -8.69 -14.43 -2.54
CA ILE A 155 -8.10 -14.30 -3.90
C ILE A 155 -7.95 -12.84 -4.28
N GLU A 156 -8.96 -12.03 -4.02
CA GLU A 156 -8.92 -10.60 -4.25
C GLU A 156 -7.78 -9.93 -3.45
N ALA A 157 -7.61 -10.30 -2.17
CA ALA A 157 -6.54 -9.80 -1.32
C ALA A 157 -5.15 -10.18 -1.85
N ILE A 158 -4.97 -11.41 -2.33
CA ILE A 158 -3.73 -11.86 -2.99
C ILE A 158 -3.42 -10.99 -4.20
N ASN A 159 -4.42 -10.75 -5.06
CA ASN A 159 -4.25 -9.95 -6.26
C ASN A 159 -3.87 -8.49 -5.92
N HIS A 160 -4.47 -7.89 -4.88
CA HIS A 160 -4.12 -6.54 -4.44
C HIS A 160 -2.70 -6.46 -3.90
N ALA A 161 -2.27 -7.41 -3.08
CA ALA A 161 -0.91 -7.45 -2.55
C ALA A 161 0.13 -7.68 -3.67
N LYS A 162 -0.14 -8.59 -4.61
CA LYS A 162 0.71 -8.80 -5.80
C LYS A 162 0.80 -7.55 -6.68
N ALA A 163 -0.33 -6.89 -6.95
CA ALA A 163 -0.37 -5.66 -7.74
C ALA A 163 0.39 -4.50 -7.07
N ALA A 164 0.41 -4.46 -5.74
CA ALA A 164 1.18 -3.50 -4.96
C ALA A 164 2.68 -3.88 -4.84
N GLY A 165 3.07 -5.10 -5.22
CA GLY A 165 4.43 -5.59 -5.12
C GLY A 165 4.93 -5.81 -3.70
N VAL A 166 4.02 -5.98 -2.72
CA VAL A 166 4.37 -6.19 -1.32
C VAL A 166 4.47 -7.69 -0.99
N PRO A 167 5.42 -8.12 -0.14
CA PRO A 167 5.51 -9.50 0.30
C PRO A 167 4.27 -9.91 1.09
N ILE A 168 3.86 -11.17 0.92
CA ILE A 168 2.70 -11.75 1.56
C ILE A 168 3.15 -12.77 2.60
N ILE A 169 2.72 -12.58 3.84
CA ILE A 169 2.82 -13.57 4.91
C ILE A 169 1.43 -14.16 5.11
N VAL A 170 1.31 -15.49 5.07
CA VAL A 170 0.03 -16.17 5.24
C VAL A 170 -0.12 -16.60 6.69
N ALA A 171 -1.19 -16.15 7.34
CA ALA A 171 -1.60 -16.57 8.67
C ALA A 171 -2.76 -17.56 8.57
N VAL A 172 -2.48 -18.84 8.72
CA VAL A 172 -3.50 -19.90 8.75
C VAL A 172 -4.09 -19.94 10.16
N ASN A 173 -5.26 -19.33 10.31
CA ASN A 173 -5.94 -19.14 11.59
C ASN A 173 -6.95 -20.24 11.89
N LYS A 174 -7.44 -20.25 13.13
CA LYS A 174 -8.41 -21.23 13.67
C LYS A 174 -7.84 -22.68 13.72
N MET A 175 -6.53 -22.80 14.00
CA MET A 175 -5.89 -24.11 14.16
C MET A 175 -6.44 -24.92 15.36
N ASP A 176 -7.17 -24.28 16.25
CA ASP A 176 -7.87 -24.87 17.40
C ASP A 176 -9.16 -25.61 17.05
N LYS A 177 -9.69 -25.43 15.83
CA LYS A 177 -10.94 -26.07 15.41
C LYS A 177 -10.76 -27.51 14.98
N GLU A 178 -11.77 -28.36 15.27
CA GLU A 178 -11.90 -29.67 14.65
C GLU A 178 -12.10 -29.54 13.15
N GLY A 179 -11.27 -30.22 12.35
CA GLY A 179 -11.30 -30.11 10.89
C GLY A 179 -10.34 -29.05 10.32
N ALA A 180 -9.52 -28.38 11.14
CA ALA A 180 -8.44 -27.55 10.65
C ALA A 180 -7.47 -28.35 9.77
N ASN A 181 -7.31 -27.92 8.52
CA ASN A 181 -6.46 -28.61 7.55
C ASN A 181 -5.50 -27.61 6.88
N PRO A 182 -4.34 -27.34 7.49
CA PRO A 182 -3.36 -26.41 6.93
C PRO A 182 -2.75 -26.91 5.61
N ASP A 183 -2.61 -28.22 5.42
CA ASP A 183 -2.02 -28.78 4.19
C ASP A 183 -2.92 -28.50 2.97
N ARG A 184 -4.23 -28.58 3.14
CA ARG A 184 -5.20 -28.19 2.12
C ARG A 184 -5.04 -26.71 1.74
N ILE A 185 -4.84 -25.82 2.74
CA ILE A 185 -4.62 -24.39 2.49
C ILE A 185 -3.34 -24.18 1.71
N MET A 186 -2.24 -24.83 2.11
CA MET A 186 -0.95 -24.73 1.43
C MET A 186 -1.05 -25.23 -0.02
N GLN A 187 -1.80 -26.29 -0.28
CA GLN A 187 -2.11 -26.75 -1.63
C GLN A 187 -2.84 -25.68 -2.45
N GLN A 188 -3.91 -25.09 -1.89
CA GLN A 188 -4.68 -24.05 -2.56
C GLN A 188 -3.83 -22.77 -2.83
N LEU A 189 -2.92 -22.41 -1.93
CA LEU A 189 -2.02 -21.26 -2.11
C LEU A 189 -1.11 -21.44 -3.32
N THR A 190 -0.67 -22.66 -3.62
CA THR A 190 0.20 -22.91 -4.80
C THR A 190 -0.50 -22.63 -6.13
N GLU A 191 -1.83 -22.75 -6.20
CA GLU A 191 -2.63 -22.37 -7.37
C GLU A 191 -2.54 -20.86 -7.66
N TYR A 192 -2.24 -20.08 -6.63
CA TYR A 192 -2.06 -18.61 -6.73
C TYR A 192 -0.58 -18.20 -6.68
N GLU A 193 0.36 -19.11 -7.01
CA GLU A 193 1.81 -18.85 -7.01
C GLU A 193 2.39 -18.46 -5.63
N LEU A 194 1.68 -18.78 -4.55
CA LEU A 194 2.15 -18.62 -3.18
C LEU A 194 2.63 -19.98 -2.66
N VAL A 195 3.85 -20.37 -3.06
CA VAL A 195 4.44 -21.65 -2.67
C VAL A 195 5.05 -21.50 -1.27
N PRO A 196 4.62 -22.30 -0.28
CA PRO A 196 5.16 -22.27 1.07
C PRO A 196 6.66 -22.57 1.12
N GLU A 197 7.38 -21.99 2.08
CA GLU A 197 8.80 -22.29 2.33
C GLU A 197 9.03 -23.78 2.65
N GLU A 198 8.10 -24.41 3.39
CA GLU A 198 8.14 -25.85 3.68
C GLU A 198 8.18 -26.73 2.41
N TRP A 199 7.71 -26.20 1.28
CA TRP A 199 7.67 -26.88 -0.03
C TRP A 199 8.70 -26.31 -1.03
N GLY A 200 9.69 -25.56 -0.52
CA GLY A 200 10.76 -24.97 -1.31
C GLY A 200 10.41 -23.66 -2.04
N GLY A 201 9.32 -23.02 -1.67
CA GLY A 201 8.94 -21.71 -2.15
C GLY A 201 9.51 -20.57 -1.30
N SER A 202 8.92 -19.38 -1.43
CA SER A 202 9.32 -18.16 -0.72
C SER A 202 8.21 -17.57 0.16
N THR A 203 7.04 -18.21 0.23
CA THR A 203 5.91 -17.70 1.00
C THR A 203 5.98 -18.19 2.43
N ILE A 204 6.06 -17.26 3.38
CA ILE A 204 6.02 -17.56 4.81
C ILE A 204 4.59 -17.91 5.21
N VAL A 205 4.41 -19.09 5.84
CA VAL A 205 3.13 -19.57 6.33
C VAL A 205 3.21 -19.80 7.83
N CYS A 206 2.43 -19.05 8.60
CA CYS A 206 2.34 -19.16 10.06
C CYS A 206 1.00 -19.83 10.43
N LYS A 207 1.06 -20.92 11.18
CA LYS A 207 -0.12 -21.62 11.75
C LYS A 207 -0.45 -20.98 13.09
N ILE A 208 -1.66 -20.40 13.24
CA ILE A 208 -2.05 -19.62 14.42
C ILE A 208 -3.44 -19.99 14.94
N SER A 209 -3.68 -19.70 16.22
CA SER A 209 -5.02 -19.60 16.78
C SER A 209 -5.15 -18.24 17.49
N ALA A 210 -5.87 -17.32 16.85
CA ALA A 210 -6.10 -16.00 17.42
C ALA A 210 -6.87 -16.05 18.77
N VAL A 211 -7.79 -17.01 18.89
CA VAL A 211 -8.59 -17.18 20.12
C VAL A 211 -7.77 -17.70 21.28
N LYS A 212 -6.84 -18.63 21.03
CA LYS A 212 -5.96 -19.21 22.05
C LYS A 212 -4.66 -18.41 22.27
N GLY A 213 -4.34 -17.48 21.37
CA GLY A 213 -3.08 -16.76 21.37
C GLY A 213 -1.88 -17.58 20.89
N GLU A 214 -2.11 -18.74 20.28
CA GLU A 214 -1.05 -19.66 19.84
C GLU A 214 -0.47 -19.21 18.47
N GLY A 215 0.87 -19.26 18.32
CA GLY A 215 1.57 -18.94 17.07
C GLY A 215 1.68 -17.44 16.71
N ILE A 216 1.12 -16.55 17.54
CA ILE A 216 1.14 -15.10 17.26
C ILE A 216 2.54 -14.53 17.36
N ASP A 217 3.32 -14.94 18.39
CA ASP A 217 4.70 -14.48 18.56
C ASP A 217 5.56 -14.83 17.34
N ASN A 218 5.41 -16.06 16.83
CA ASN A 218 6.09 -16.49 15.60
C ASN A 218 5.68 -15.63 14.39
N LEU A 219 4.39 -15.33 14.24
CA LEU A 219 3.93 -14.44 13.17
C LEU A 219 4.57 -13.05 13.26
N LEU A 220 4.65 -12.49 14.46
CA LEU A 220 5.26 -11.18 14.70
C LEU A 220 6.78 -11.19 14.43
N GLU A 221 7.47 -12.27 14.78
CA GLU A 221 8.89 -12.46 14.44
C GLU A 221 9.11 -12.54 12.93
N MET A 222 8.27 -13.27 12.21
CA MET A 222 8.34 -13.35 10.74
C MET A 222 8.08 -12.01 10.06
N ILE A 223 7.18 -11.18 10.59
CA ILE A 223 6.95 -9.81 10.12
C ILE A 223 8.23 -8.97 10.29
N LEU A 224 8.84 -9.02 11.48
CA LEU A 224 10.07 -8.26 11.75
C LEU A 224 11.22 -8.72 10.87
N LEU A 225 11.39 -10.03 10.68
CA LEU A 225 12.42 -10.60 9.80
C LEU A 225 12.23 -10.15 8.35
N THR A 226 10.99 -10.21 7.85
CA THR A 226 10.66 -9.73 6.49
C THR A 226 10.95 -8.24 6.33
N ALA A 227 10.63 -7.44 7.36
CA ALA A 227 10.92 -6.00 7.37
C ALA A 227 12.43 -5.70 7.36
N GLU A 228 13.23 -6.49 8.09
CA GLU A 228 14.70 -6.38 8.07
C GLU A 228 15.28 -6.70 6.70
N MET A 229 14.77 -7.73 6.03
CA MET A 229 15.20 -8.08 4.67
C MET A 229 14.88 -6.99 3.64
N GLN A 230 13.85 -6.17 3.88
CA GLN A 230 13.49 -5.03 3.02
C GLN A 230 14.31 -3.78 3.29
N GLU A 231 15.11 -3.73 4.36
CA GLU A 231 15.92 -2.56 4.77
C GLU A 231 15.10 -1.26 4.79
N LEU A 232 13.95 -1.28 5.47
CA LEU A 232 13.02 -0.15 5.52
C LEU A 232 13.66 1.04 6.23
N LYS A 233 13.94 2.11 5.49
CA LYS A 233 14.59 3.34 5.98
C LYS A 233 13.74 4.56 5.67
N ALA A 234 13.87 5.60 6.48
CA ALA A 234 13.25 6.91 6.25
C ALA A 234 14.10 8.03 6.86
N ASN A 235 13.96 9.24 6.34
CA ASN A 235 14.59 10.43 6.89
C ASN A 235 13.64 11.11 7.90
N PRO A 236 13.92 11.08 9.21
CA PRO A 236 13.06 11.67 10.24
C PRO A 236 13.07 13.21 10.22
N ASN A 237 14.09 13.84 9.61
CA ASN A 237 14.25 15.28 9.56
C ASN A 237 13.53 15.92 8.36
N ARG A 238 12.95 15.11 7.47
CA ARG A 238 12.19 15.59 6.31
C ARG A 238 10.78 16.03 6.73
N ARG A 239 10.19 16.96 5.97
CA ARG A 239 8.78 17.32 6.13
C ARG A 239 7.90 16.10 5.95
N ALA A 240 6.90 15.93 6.81
CA ALA A 240 6.01 14.78 6.76
C ALA A 240 5.24 14.74 5.42
N LYS A 241 5.27 13.57 4.77
CA LYS A 241 4.45 13.23 3.61
C LYS A 241 3.59 12.04 4.00
N GLY A 242 2.29 12.13 3.81
CA GLY A 242 1.36 11.07 4.15
C GLY A 242 0.34 10.84 3.04
N THR A 243 -0.21 9.63 2.99
CA THR A 243 -1.31 9.27 2.09
C THR A 243 -2.58 9.14 2.90
N VAL A 244 -3.64 9.84 2.50
CA VAL A 244 -4.96 9.71 3.12
C VAL A 244 -5.59 8.40 2.63
N ILE A 245 -5.80 7.47 3.56
CA ILE A 245 -6.38 6.15 3.28
C ILE A 245 -7.91 6.23 3.29
N GLU A 246 -8.46 6.92 4.29
CA GLU A 246 -9.90 7.15 4.46
C GLU A 246 -10.14 8.58 4.95
N ALA A 247 -11.21 9.20 4.46
CA ALA A 247 -11.64 10.49 4.95
C ALA A 247 -13.17 10.50 5.12
N LYS A 248 -13.64 11.07 6.22
CA LYS A 248 -15.05 11.24 6.53
C LYS A 248 -15.34 12.63 7.07
N LEU A 249 -16.57 13.08 6.90
CA LEU A 249 -17.04 14.34 7.48
C LEU A 249 -17.84 14.03 8.74
N ASP A 250 -17.26 14.30 9.90
CA ASP A 250 -17.98 14.24 11.16
C ASP A 250 -18.77 15.54 11.40
N ARG A 251 -20.07 15.42 11.75
CA ARG A 251 -20.94 16.59 11.92
C ARG A 251 -20.55 17.47 13.11
N GLY A 252 -19.80 16.95 14.07
CA GLY A 252 -19.38 17.68 15.29
C GLY A 252 -17.92 18.15 15.25
N ARG A 253 -17.04 17.36 14.61
CA ARG A 253 -15.59 17.58 14.59
C ARG A 253 -15.06 18.14 13.28
N GLY A 254 -15.87 18.09 12.20
CA GLY A 254 -15.43 18.47 10.86
C GLY A 254 -14.80 17.32 10.07
N PRO A 255 -13.93 17.61 9.07
CA PRO A 255 -13.25 16.57 8.29
C PRO A 255 -12.27 15.79 9.17
N ASP A 256 -12.40 14.46 9.14
CA ASP A 256 -11.56 13.48 9.82
C ASP A 256 -10.92 12.57 8.78
N ALA A 257 -9.60 12.34 8.85
CA ALA A 257 -8.85 11.55 7.88
C ALA A 257 -7.86 10.61 8.58
N THR A 258 -7.78 9.37 8.07
CA THR A 258 -6.80 8.36 8.47
C THR A 258 -5.75 8.22 7.39
#